data_217eedfe79c9de2ad368cf3446bbd6e4
#
_entry.id   217eedfe79c9de2ad368cf3446bbd6e4
#
_cell.length_a   1.000
_cell.length_b   1.000
_cell.length_c   1.000
_cell.angle_alpha   90.00
_cell.angle_beta   90.00
_cell.angle_gamma   90.00
#
_symmetry.space_group_name_H-M   'P 1'
#
loop_
_entity.id
_entity.type
_entity.pdbx_description
1 polymer ?
#
loop_
_entity_poly.entity_id
_entity_poly.type
_entity_poly.pdbx_seq_one_letter_code
_entity_poly.pdbx_strand_id
1 'polypeptide(L)'
;DNMRKSETKEGKIEISSDIDGVFLVDTERLNAVNSIDEIMIATRRGNGIVHPGDKLCGTRVIPLVIEEEKLRQAEQAAGGMPILEVRPFTLKTAAIVTTGSEVAKGRIPDSFTPVVERKLAALGIRMTEHVLVEDGMENVAAAIEQMKNKPVDMILCTGGMSVDPDDSTPGAIKQSGADIVTYGAPVLPGAMFLLGYYVDGRPVMGLPGCVMYAKATIFDLVLPRIAAGVRLTRRDFVALGEGGLCLGCEVCTYPHCGFGGV
;
A
#
# COMPACT_ATOMS: atom_id res chain seq x y z
N ASP A 1 -5.60 19.47 -3.08
CA ASP A 1 -4.19 19.67 -3.40
C ASP A 1 -3.67 18.52 -4.28
N ASN A 2 -2.62 18.78 -5.07
CA ASN A 2 -1.99 17.79 -5.96
C ASN A 2 -2.88 17.29 -7.12
N MET A 3 -3.95 17.98 -7.40
CA MET A 3 -4.90 17.63 -8.47
C MET A 3 -5.32 18.90 -9.21
N ARG A 4 -5.55 18.80 -10.51
CA ARG A 4 -6.08 19.87 -11.34
C ARG A 4 -7.41 19.47 -11.98
N LYS A 5 -8.30 20.44 -12.08
CA LYS A 5 -9.55 20.30 -12.82
C LYS A 5 -9.36 20.78 -14.28
N SER A 6 -10.05 20.11 -15.20
CA SER A 6 -10.18 20.60 -16.58
C SER A 6 -11.10 21.83 -16.66
N GLU A 7 -11.07 22.50 -17.81
CA GLU A 7 -12.18 23.37 -18.18
C GLU A 7 -13.48 22.55 -18.29
N THR A 8 -14.60 23.22 -18.04
CA THR A 8 -15.91 22.59 -18.20
C THR A 8 -16.21 22.42 -19.69
N LYS A 9 -16.42 21.18 -20.12
CA LYS A 9 -16.84 20.88 -21.50
C LYS A 9 -18.10 20.04 -21.46
N GLU A 10 -19.15 20.52 -22.10
CA GLU A 10 -20.46 19.84 -22.14
C GLU A 10 -20.98 19.48 -20.72
N GLY A 11 -20.80 20.40 -19.77
CA GLY A 11 -21.20 20.19 -18.37
C GLY A 11 -20.35 19.17 -17.59
N LYS A 12 -19.27 18.64 -18.19
CA LYS A 12 -18.34 17.67 -17.56
C LYS A 12 -17.05 18.35 -17.11
N ILE A 13 -16.59 17.97 -15.94
CA ILE A 13 -15.26 18.33 -15.40
C ILE A 13 -14.49 17.04 -15.19
N GLU A 14 -13.23 17.02 -15.61
CA GLU A 14 -12.29 15.94 -15.32
C GLU A 14 -11.23 16.41 -14.33
N ILE A 15 -10.81 15.52 -13.44
CA ILE A 15 -9.75 15.77 -12.46
C ILE A 15 -8.60 14.83 -12.78
N SER A 16 -7.38 15.40 -12.82
CA SER A 16 -6.14 14.66 -13.06
C SER A 16 -5.13 14.91 -11.95
N SER A 17 -4.19 14.00 -11.78
CA SER A 17 -3.08 14.16 -10.84
C SER A 17 -2.04 15.15 -11.38
N ASP A 18 -1.44 15.93 -10.48
CA ASP A 18 -0.29 16.78 -10.79
C ASP A 18 1.04 16.18 -10.33
N ILE A 19 1.01 15.12 -9.53
CA ILE A 19 2.20 14.52 -8.91
C ILE A 19 2.18 12.98 -9.01
N ASP A 20 3.35 12.39 -8.76
CA ASP A 20 3.46 10.97 -8.40
C ASP A 20 2.97 10.76 -6.97
N GLY A 21 2.13 9.75 -6.76
CA GLY A 21 1.60 9.49 -5.44
C GLY A 21 0.60 8.33 -5.41
N VAL A 22 -0.09 8.19 -4.30
CA VAL A 22 -1.20 7.27 -4.14
C VAL A 22 -2.53 8.04 -4.21
N PHE A 23 -3.44 7.54 -5.04
CA PHE A 23 -4.79 8.08 -5.13
C PHE A 23 -5.69 7.42 -4.09
N LEU A 24 -6.33 8.24 -3.26
CA LEU A 24 -7.22 7.79 -2.20
C LEU A 24 -8.64 8.26 -2.49
N VAL A 25 -9.61 7.40 -2.21
CA VAL A 25 -11.04 7.67 -2.39
C VAL A 25 -11.78 7.33 -1.10
N ASP A 26 -12.52 8.28 -0.56
CA ASP A 26 -13.52 8.03 0.48
C ASP A 26 -14.78 7.46 -0.18
N THR A 27 -14.85 6.15 -0.25
CA THR A 27 -15.93 5.44 -0.94
C THR A 27 -17.29 5.65 -0.28
N GLU A 28 -17.35 5.81 1.04
CA GLU A 28 -18.60 6.04 1.76
C GLU A 28 -19.20 7.40 1.35
N ARG A 29 -18.40 8.46 1.34
CA ARG A 29 -18.83 9.80 0.91
C ARG A 29 -19.08 9.88 -0.61
N LEU A 30 -18.24 9.21 -1.41
CA LEU A 30 -18.46 9.12 -2.85
C LEU A 30 -19.84 8.52 -3.14
N ASN A 31 -20.18 7.42 -2.48
CA ASN A 31 -21.48 6.77 -2.64
C ASN A 31 -22.62 7.65 -2.11
N ALA A 32 -22.43 8.34 -0.98
CA ALA A 32 -23.42 9.26 -0.46
C ALA A 32 -23.75 10.41 -1.45
N VAL A 33 -22.73 10.99 -2.09
CA VAL A 33 -22.96 12.01 -3.13
C VAL A 33 -23.61 11.40 -4.37
N ASN A 34 -23.15 10.24 -4.83
CA ASN A 34 -23.71 9.57 -6.00
C ASN A 34 -25.12 9.01 -5.78
N SER A 35 -25.60 8.93 -4.52
CA SER A 35 -26.99 8.55 -4.22
C SER A 35 -28.00 9.69 -4.45
N ILE A 36 -27.51 10.91 -4.70
CA ILE A 36 -28.37 12.05 -5.04
C ILE A 36 -28.60 12.06 -6.54
N ASP A 37 -29.88 12.03 -6.93
CA ASP A 37 -30.26 11.98 -8.32
C ASP A 37 -29.66 13.13 -9.12
N GLU A 38 -29.32 12.85 -10.38
CA GLU A 38 -28.83 13.83 -11.36
C GLU A 38 -27.37 14.31 -11.10
N ILE A 39 -26.71 13.84 -10.06
CA ILE A 39 -25.29 14.11 -9.79
C ILE A 39 -24.48 12.82 -9.97
N MET A 40 -23.33 12.91 -10.66
CA MET A 40 -22.45 11.76 -10.81
C MET A 40 -20.99 12.14 -10.65
N ILE A 41 -20.26 11.32 -9.92
CA ILE A 41 -18.80 11.30 -9.80
C ILE A 41 -18.33 9.89 -10.12
N ALA A 42 -17.64 9.70 -11.24
CA ALA A 42 -17.02 8.43 -11.58
C ALA A 42 -15.50 8.56 -11.38
N THR A 43 -14.92 7.65 -10.61
CA THR A 43 -13.48 7.68 -10.29
C THR A 43 -12.76 6.47 -10.86
N ARG A 44 -11.45 6.61 -11.11
CA ARG A 44 -10.60 5.43 -11.15
C ARG A 44 -10.56 4.80 -9.75
N ARG A 45 -10.09 3.57 -9.66
CA ARG A 45 -9.95 2.88 -8.41
C ARG A 45 -8.99 3.58 -7.45
N GLY A 46 -9.38 3.68 -6.17
CA GLY A 46 -8.53 4.16 -5.08
C GLY A 46 -7.39 3.19 -4.71
N ASN A 47 -6.52 3.66 -3.85
CA ASN A 47 -5.35 2.93 -3.31
C ASN A 47 -4.26 2.58 -4.35
N GLY A 48 -4.40 3.03 -5.59
CA GLY A 48 -3.43 2.80 -6.67
C GLY A 48 -2.43 3.95 -6.83
N ILE A 49 -1.28 3.63 -7.45
CA ILE A 49 -0.28 4.61 -7.85
C ILE A 49 -0.83 5.46 -9.00
N VAL A 50 -0.55 6.74 -8.95
CA VAL A 50 -0.86 7.70 -10.01
C VAL A 50 0.34 8.56 -10.34
N HIS A 51 0.37 9.03 -11.59
CA HIS A 51 1.43 9.88 -12.14
C HIS A 51 0.84 11.21 -12.62
N PRO A 52 1.68 12.25 -12.82
CA PRO A 52 1.23 13.52 -13.40
C PRO A 52 0.49 13.31 -14.72
N GLY A 53 -0.71 13.87 -14.82
CA GLY A 53 -1.58 13.72 -15.98
C GLY A 53 -2.56 12.54 -15.94
N ASP A 54 -2.39 11.61 -15.02
CA ASP A 54 -3.35 10.50 -14.85
C ASP A 54 -4.74 11.02 -14.51
N LYS A 55 -5.74 10.56 -15.24
CA LYS A 55 -7.14 10.88 -14.98
C LYS A 55 -7.61 10.16 -13.72
N LEU A 56 -8.15 10.91 -12.77
CA LEU A 56 -8.61 10.42 -11.46
C LEU A 56 -10.11 10.24 -11.41
N CYS A 57 -10.84 11.26 -11.87
CA CYS A 57 -12.31 11.20 -11.94
C CYS A 57 -12.88 12.09 -13.03
N GLY A 58 -14.16 11.83 -13.35
CA GLY A 58 -15.02 12.71 -14.11
C GLY A 58 -16.31 12.96 -13.35
N THR A 59 -16.77 14.20 -13.32
CA THR A 59 -18.01 14.58 -12.65
C THR A 59 -18.87 15.47 -13.55
N ARG A 60 -20.17 15.36 -13.40
CA ARG A 60 -21.13 16.25 -14.05
C ARG A 60 -22.48 16.20 -13.35
N VAL A 61 -23.33 17.22 -13.63
CA VAL A 61 -24.77 17.09 -13.46
C VAL A 61 -25.39 16.53 -14.76
N ILE A 62 -26.40 15.68 -14.64
CA ILE A 62 -26.99 14.99 -15.80
C ILE A 62 -27.89 15.94 -16.63
N PRO A 63 -28.81 16.73 -16.01
CA PRO A 63 -29.64 17.67 -16.74
C PRO A 63 -28.88 18.97 -17.07
N LEU A 64 -29.43 19.78 -17.97
CA LEU A 64 -28.90 21.11 -18.26
C LEU A 64 -29.07 22.09 -17.08
N VAL A 65 -30.09 21.87 -16.28
CA VAL A 65 -30.43 22.66 -15.09
C VAL A 65 -30.71 21.68 -13.96
N ILE A 66 -30.12 21.90 -12.80
CA ILE A 66 -30.32 21.11 -11.58
C ILE A 66 -30.92 22.01 -10.49
N GLU A 67 -31.71 21.43 -9.60
CA GLU A 67 -32.22 22.13 -8.44
C GLU A 67 -31.11 22.45 -7.45
N GLU A 68 -31.07 23.68 -6.94
CA GLU A 68 -30.07 24.14 -5.96
C GLU A 68 -30.07 23.27 -4.70
N GLU A 69 -31.23 22.76 -4.31
CA GLU A 69 -31.36 21.87 -3.14
C GLU A 69 -30.56 20.57 -3.30
N LYS A 70 -30.53 19.98 -4.49
CA LYS A 70 -29.71 18.78 -4.76
C LYS A 70 -28.21 19.08 -4.64
N LEU A 71 -27.76 20.27 -5.08
CA LEU A 71 -26.35 20.67 -4.89
C LEU A 71 -26.03 20.84 -3.41
N ARG A 72 -26.91 21.44 -2.62
CA ARG A 72 -26.72 21.55 -1.17
C ARG A 72 -26.68 20.19 -0.47
N GLN A 73 -27.53 19.26 -0.88
CA GLN A 73 -27.49 17.89 -0.37
C GLN A 73 -26.17 17.19 -0.70
N ALA A 74 -25.64 17.40 -1.92
CA ALA A 74 -24.35 16.85 -2.33
C ALA A 74 -23.18 17.42 -1.50
N GLU A 75 -23.19 18.73 -1.24
CA GLU A 75 -22.19 19.38 -0.38
C GLU A 75 -22.27 18.87 1.06
N GLN A 76 -23.48 18.68 1.60
CA GLN A 76 -23.67 18.08 2.92
C GLN A 76 -23.20 16.62 2.98
N ALA A 77 -23.52 15.83 1.96
CA ALA A 77 -23.08 14.43 1.86
C ALA A 77 -21.55 14.32 1.74
N ALA A 78 -20.91 15.27 1.06
CA ALA A 78 -19.44 15.37 1.01
C ALA A 78 -18.81 15.69 2.38
N GLY A 79 -19.56 16.32 3.30
CA GLY A 79 -19.18 16.50 4.70
C GLY A 79 -17.97 17.41 4.94
N GLY A 80 -17.66 18.33 4.02
CA GLY A 80 -16.59 19.32 4.17
C GLY A 80 -15.14 18.79 4.19
N MET A 81 -14.95 17.49 3.93
CA MET A 81 -13.64 16.86 3.80
C MET A 81 -13.45 16.33 2.38
N PRO A 82 -12.23 16.26 1.84
CA PRO A 82 -11.97 15.75 0.52
C PRO A 82 -12.50 14.31 0.35
N ILE A 83 -13.26 14.07 -0.72
CA ILE A 83 -13.65 12.71 -1.16
C ILE A 83 -12.50 12.03 -1.89
N LEU A 84 -11.71 12.82 -2.61
CA LEU A 84 -10.57 12.37 -3.42
C LEU A 84 -9.31 13.05 -2.93
N GLU A 85 -8.22 12.31 -2.85
CA GLU A 85 -6.93 12.83 -2.43
C GLU A 85 -5.81 12.16 -3.23
N VAL A 86 -4.77 12.92 -3.61
CA VAL A 86 -3.50 12.37 -4.06
C VAL A 86 -2.44 12.70 -3.02
N ARG A 87 -1.89 11.68 -2.37
CA ARG A 87 -0.79 11.81 -1.40
C ARG A 87 0.54 11.49 -2.04
N PRO A 88 1.53 12.38 -1.93
CA PRO A 88 2.88 12.09 -2.39
C PRO A 88 3.52 10.98 -1.55
N PHE A 89 4.49 10.28 -2.12
CA PHE A 89 5.31 9.33 -1.37
C PHE A 89 6.28 10.10 -0.47
N THR A 90 6.10 9.96 0.85
CA THR A 90 6.87 10.68 1.87
C THR A 90 8.03 9.87 2.44
N LEU A 91 7.91 8.54 2.52
CA LEU A 91 8.99 7.68 2.98
C LEU A 91 10.03 7.53 1.88
N LYS A 92 11.31 7.69 2.21
CA LYS A 92 12.43 7.77 1.26
C LYS A 92 13.52 6.73 1.48
N THR A 93 13.57 6.13 2.66
CA THR A 93 14.64 5.20 3.06
C THR A 93 14.08 3.94 3.71
N ALA A 94 14.74 2.82 3.44
CA ALA A 94 14.37 1.53 4.01
C ALA A 94 15.61 0.77 4.50
N ALA A 95 15.45 0.04 5.61
CA ALA A 95 16.35 -1.02 6.02
C ALA A 95 15.73 -2.38 5.66
N ILE A 96 16.58 -3.33 5.26
CA ILE A 96 16.17 -4.71 5.03
C ILE A 96 16.96 -5.64 5.97
N VAL A 97 16.24 -6.47 6.70
CA VAL A 97 16.79 -7.58 7.48
C VAL A 97 16.44 -8.86 6.74
N THR A 98 17.43 -9.51 6.16
CA THR A 98 17.25 -10.79 5.47
C THR A 98 17.72 -11.90 6.38
N THR A 99 16.82 -12.83 6.75
CA THR A 99 17.15 -14.01 7.53
C THR A 99 17.21 -15.25 6.65
N GLY A 100 18.12 -16.13 6.98
CA GLY A 100 18.35 -17.40 6.31
C GLY A 100 19.80 -17.85 6.48
N SER A 101 20.01 -18.95 7.19
CA SER A 101 21.35 -19.44 7.54
C SER A 101 22.21 -19.77 6.31
N GLU A 102 21.61 -20.23 5.21
CA GLU A 102 22.37 -20.53 3.99
C GLU A 102 22.79 -19.26 3.24
N VAL A 103 21.92 -18.24 3.23
CA VAL A 103 22.22 -16.93 2.64
C VAL A 103 23.25 -16.19 3.48
N ALA A 104 23.08 -16.17 4.79
CA ALA A 104 24.01 -15.51 5.72
C ALA A 104 25.42 -16.10 5.66
N LYS A 105 25.54 -17.43 5.45
CA LYS A 105 26.81 -18.13 5.27
C LYS A 105 27.36 -18.07 3.83
N GLY A 106 26.69 -17.36 2.94
CA GLY A 106 27.11 -17.24 1.53
C GLY A 106 27.03 -18.52 0.71
N ARG A 107 26.25 -19.52 1.16
CA ARG A 107 26.06 -20.79 0.45
C ARG A 107 25.13 -20.66 -0.75
N ILE A 108 24.14 -19.79 -0.66
CA ILE A 108 23.22 -19.42 -1.73
C ILE A 108 23.14 -17.89 -1.84
N PRO A 109 22.91 -17.35 -3.05
CA PRO A 109 22.75 -15.90 -3.23
C PRO A 109 21.45 -15.42 -2.60
N ASP A 110 21.44 -14.19 -2.09
CA ASP A 110 20.21 -13.49 -1.72
C ASP A 110 19.42 -13.11 -2.96
N SER A 111 18.33 -13.82 -3.21
CA SER A 111 17.41 -13.55 -4.31
C SER A 111 16.23 -12.66 -3.90
N PHE A 112 16.07 -12.40 -2.60
CA PHE A 112 14.93 -11.65 -2.06
C PHE A 112 15.17 -10.14 -2.11
N THR A 113 16.30 -9.70 -1.56
CA THR A 113 16.64 -8.29 -1.46
C THR A 113 16.59 -7.55 -2.79
N PRO A 114 17.15 -8.06 -3.92
CA PRO A 114 17.08 -7.37 -5.21
C PRO A 114 15.65 -7.14 -5.72
N VAL A 115 14.71 -8.03 -5.40
CA VAL A 115 13.29 -7.89 -5.78
C VAL A 115 12.63 -6.79 -4.94
N VAL A 116 12.84 -6.80 -3.63
CA VAL A 116 12.30 -5.79 -2.73
C VAL A 116 12.87 -4.41 -3.06
N GLU A 117 14.18 -4.31 -3.26
CA GLU A 117 14.84 -3.05 -3.64
C GLU A 117 14.23 -2.44 -4.91
N ARG A 118 14.00 -3.24 -5.93
CA ARG A 118 13.36 -2.79 -7.17
C ARG A 118 11.93 -2.27 -6.93
N LYS A 119 11.14 -2.93 -6.06
CA LYS A 119 9.79 -2.49 -5.70
C LYS A 119 9.81 -1.18 -4.91
N LEU A 120 10.77 -1.01 -4.00
CA LEU A 120 10.99 0.23 -3.26
C LEU A 120 11.41 1.37 -4.19
N ALA A 121 12.37 1.11 -5.09
CA ALA A 121 12.89 2.09 -6.04
C ALA A 121 11.80 2.63 -6.98
N ALA A 122 10.81 1.81 -7.35
CA ALA A 122 9.66 2.24 -8.14
C ALA A 122 8.82 3.34 -7.46
N LEU A 123 8.92 3.48 -6.13
CA LEU A 123 8.27 4.53 -5.33
C LEU A 123 9.26 5.62 -4.86
N GLY A 124 10.47 5.62 -5.38
CA GLY A 124 11.53 6.55 -4.99
C GLY A 124 12.08 6.30 -3.58
N ILE A 125 11.94 5.09 -3.05
CA ILE A 125 12.47 4.67 -1.76
C ILE A 125 13.81 3.95 -2.00
N ARG A 126 14.85 4.37 -1.28
CA ARG A 126 16.18 3.75 -1.36
C ARG A 126 16.40 2.81 -0.19
N MET A 127 16.90 1.63 -0.45
CA MET A 127 17.50 0.78 0.56
C MET A 127 18.83 1.41 0.99
N THR A 128 18.91 1.87 2.23
CA THR A 128 20.11 2.49 2.79
C THR A 128 20.85 1.60 3.77
N GLU A 129 20.17 0.62 4.32
CA GLU A 129 20.72 -0.34 5.27
C GLU A 129 20.27 -1.75 4.89
N HIS A 130 21.19 -2.72 4.98
CA HIS A 130 20.89 -4.13 4.75
C HIS A 130 21.75 -4.98 5.65
N VAL A 131 21.16 -6.00 6.26
CA VAL A 131 21.86 -6.99 7.06
C VAL A 131 21.35 -8.40 6.76
N LEU A 132 22.28 -9.32 6.61
CA LEU A 132 22.02 -10.75 6.50
C LEU A 132 22.28 -11.40 7.85
N VAL A 133 21.31 -12.16 8.36
CA VAL A 133 21.45 -12.85 9.66
C VAL A 133 21.05 -14.30 9.55
N GLU A 134 21.64 -15.14 10.38
CA GLU A 134 21.22 -16.52 10.52
C GLU A 134 19.83 -16.61 11.14
N ASP A 135 19.15 -17.71 10.88
CA ASP A 135 17.86 -17.99 11.48
C ASP A 135 17.94 -18.00 13.01
N GLY A 136 16.81 -17.75 13.65
CA GLY A 136 16.68 -17.71 15.10
C GLY A 136 16.20 -16.36 15.62
N MET A 137 15.29 -16.43 16.60
CA MET A 137 14.60 -15.25 17.12
C MET A 137 15.54 -14.17 17.64
N GLU A 138 16.59 -14.57 18.38
CA GLU A 138 17.56 -13.64 18.98
C GLU A 138 18.37 -12.89 17.91
N ASN A 139 18.81 -13.60 16.86
CA ASN A 139 19.57 -13.01 15.77
C ASN A 139 18.73 -11.98 15.01
N VAL A 140 17.49 -12.35 14.67
CA VAL A 140 16.57 -11.48 13.94
C VAL A 140 16.16 -10.28 14.80
N ALA A 141 15.86 -10.48 16.09
CA ALA A 141 15.52 -9.39 17.01
C ALA A 141 16.68 -8.40 17.20
N ALA A 142 17.92 -8.89 17.34
CA ALA A 142 19.11 -8.04 17.44
C ALA A 142 19.32 -7.22 16.15
N ALA A 143 19.15 -7.84 14.99
CA ALA A 143 19.25 -7.15 13.70
C ALA A 143 18.17 -6.06 13.52
N ILE A 144 16.93 -6.36 13.90
CA ILE A 144 15.85 -5.37 13.88
C ILE A 144 16.19 -4.20 14.81
N GLU A 145 16.69 -4.46 16.04
CA GLU A 145 17.06 -3.40 16.97
C GLU A 145 18.22 -2.56 16.43
N GLN A 146 19.18 -3.16 15.74
CA GLN A 146 20.23 -2.42 15.05
C GLN A 146 19.64 -1.48 13.97
N MET A 147 18.67 -1.95 13.17
CA MET A 147 18.04 -1.15 12.12
C MET A 147 17.14 -0.05 12.70
N LYS A 148 16.52 -0.27 13.85
CA LYS A 148 15.73 0.78 14.56
C LYS A 148 16.59 1.98 14.93
N ASN A 149 17.87 1.79 15.22
CA ASN A 149 18.81 2.84 15.57
C ASN A 149 19.40 3.56 14.34
N LYS A 150 19.00 3.18 13.13
CA LYS A 150 19.40 3.84 11.88
C LYS A 150 18.39 4.89 11.44
N PRO A 151 18.82 5.91 10.69
CA PRO A 151 17.94 6.93 10.13
C PRO A 151 17.18 6.40 8.90
N VAL A 152 16.27 5.46 9.12
CA VAL A 152 15.44 4.85 8.08
C VAL A 152 13.97 5.10 8.34
N ASP A 153 13.19 5.24 7.27
CA ASP A 153 11.74 5.50 7.36
C ASP A 153 10.92 4.23 7.53
N MET A 154 11.46 3.07 7.16
CA MET A 154 10.79 1.77 7.32
C MET A 154 11.79 0.62 7.49
N ILE A 155 11.33 -0.48 8.08
CA ILE A 155 12.10 -1.71 8.22
C ILE A 155 11.33 -2.86 7.56
N LEU A 156 12.03 -3.63 6.72
CA LEU A 156 11.50 -4.82 6.05
C LEU A 156 12.26 -6.04 6.53
N CYS A 157 11.54 -7.08 6.92
CA CYS A 157 12.12 -8.35 7.31
C CYS A 157 11.72 -9.42 6.28
N THR A 158 12.69 -10.16 5.78
CA THR A 158 12.50 -11.22 4.78
C THR A 158 13.07 -12.53 5.29
N GLY A 159 12.45 -13.65 4.94
CA GLY A 159 12.78 -14.98 5.47
C GLY A 159 12.10 -15.27 6.82
N GLY A 160 11.99 -16.52 7.20
CA GLY A 160 11.37 -16.96 8.45
C GLY A 160 9.94 -16.45 8.67
N MET A 161 9.16 -16.33 7.59
CA MET A 161 7.79 -15.79 7.59
C MET A 161 6.72 -16.82 7.20
N SER A 162 7.07 -18.09 7.19
CA SER A 162 6.14 -19.17 6.88
C SER A 162 5.48 -19.74 8.15
N VAL A 163 4.87 -20.90 8.05
CA VAL A 163 4.19 -21.60 9.16
C VAL A 163 5.10 -22.61 9.86
N ASP A 164 6.37 -22.70 9.48
CA ASP A 164 7.31 -23.60 10.11
C ASP A 164 7.58 -23.20 11.58
N PRO A 165 7.70 -24.16 12.51
CA PRO A 165 7.99 -23.87 13.90
C PRO A 165 9.29 -23.09 14.12
N ASP A 166 10.24 -23.21 13.18
CA ASP A 166 11.54 -22.52 13.22
C ASP A 166 11.46 -21.08 12.68
N ASP A 167 10.35 -20.68 12.09
CA ASP A 167 10.13 -19.33 11.56
C ASP A 167 9.91 -18.33 12.68
N SER A 168 10.96 -17.62 13.02
CA SER A 168 11.02 -16.74 14.19
C SER A 168 10.82 -15.25 13.88
N THR A 169 10.77 -14.86 12.61
CA THR A 169 10.68 -13.44 12.21
C THR A 169 9.44 -12.72 12.74
N PRO A 170 8.22 -13.30 12.75
CA PRO A 170 7.06 -12.63 13.34
C PRO A 170 7.22 -12.39 14.84
N GLY A 171 7.80 -13.36 15.55
CA GLY A 171 8.11 -13.26 16.97
C GLY A 171 9.13 -12.17 17.26
N ALA A 172 10.20 -12.10 16.47
CA ALA A 172 11.25 -11.08 16.59
C ALA A 172 10.72 -9.67 16.33
N ILE A 173 9.86 -9.49 15.31
CA ILE A 173 9.20 -8.19 15.04
C ILE A 173 8.35 -7.78 16.24
N LYS A 174 7.57 -8.68 16.82
CA LYS A 174 6.77 -8.39 18.01
C LYS A 174 7.65 -8.05 19.22
N GLN A 175 8.72 -8.82 19.43
CA GLN A 175 9.68 -8.59 20.54
C GLN A 175 10.39 -7.24 20.41
N SER A 176 10.60 -6.72 19.19
CA SER A 176 11.22 -5.40 18.97
C SER A 176 10.37 -4.21 19.41
N GLY A 177 9.16 -4.45 19.97
CA GLY A 177 8.26 -3.43 20.49
C GLY A 177 7.35 -2.80 19.44
N ALA A 178 7.16 -3.44 18.30
CA ALA A 178 6.19 -3.01 17.30
C ALA A 178 4.75 -3.34 17.74
N ASP A 179 3.85 -2.37 17.59
CA ASP A 179 2.41 -2.57 17.67
C ASP A 179 1.92 -3.26 16.39
N ILE A 180 1.52 -4.52 16.50
CA ILE A 180 1.17 -5.36 15.35
C ILE A 180 -0.26 -5.06 14.88
N VAL A 181 -0.38 -4.50 13.69
CA VAL A 181 -1.66 -4.24 13.01
C VAL A 181 -2.27 -5.53 12.47
N THR A 182 -1.44 -6.35 11.82
CA THR A 182 -1.85 -7.63 11.28
C THR A 182 -0.67 -8.61 11.19
N TYR A 183 -0.95 -9.87 11.47
CA TYR A 183 -0.18 -11.00 11.01
C TYR A 183 -1.13 -11.92 10.26
N GLY A 184 -0.90 -12.01 8.96
CA GLY A 184 -1.83 -12.62 8.01
C GLY A 184 -2.84 -11.64 7.42
N ALA A 185 -3.17 -11.87 6.15
CA ALA A 185 -4.16 -11.13 5.39
C ALA A 185 -4.87 -12.03 4.37
N PRO A 186 -6.13 -11.75 4.02
CA PRO A 186 -6.90 -12.54 3.07
C PRO A 186 -6.49 -12.23 1.62
N VAL A 187 -5.19 -12.37 1.31
CA VAL A 187 -4.61 -12.08 -0.01
C VAL A 187 -3.70 -13.23 -0.44
N LEU A 188 -3.89 -13.73 -1.64
CA LEU A 188 -3.07 -14.75 -2.26
C LEU A 188 -2.58 -14.28 -3.65
N PRO A 189 -1.26 -14.20 -3.85
CA PRO A 189 -0.18 -14.57 -2.92
C PRO A 189 0.09 -13.50 -1.86
N GLY A 190 0.52 -13.97 -0.67
CA GLY A 190 0.99 -13.10 0.40
C GLY A 190 0.29 -13.24 1.74
N ALA A 191 -0.47 -14.32 1.98
CA ALA A 191 -1.28 -14.52 3.19
C ALA A 191 -0.51 -14.32 4.51
N MET A 192 0.78 -14.65 4.56
CA MET A 192 1.61 -14.56 5.78
C MET A 192 2.26 -13.18 6.01
N PHE A 193 1.78 -12.15 5.34
CA PHE A 193 2.29 -10.78 5.52
C PHE A 193 2.06 -10.27 6.95
N LEU A 194 3.04 -9.54 7.48
CA LEU A 194 2.95 -8.87 8.77
C LEU A 194 3.18 -7.37 8.60
N LEU A 195 2.37 -6.55 9.27
CA LEU A 195 2.59 -5.12 9.45
C LEU A 195 2.50 -4.76 10.93
N GLY A 196 3.47 -4.00 11.40
CA GLY A 196 3.45 -3.32 12.68
C GLY A 196 3.96 -1.89 12.56
N TYR A 197 3.75 -1.10 13.61
CA TYR A 197 4.29 0.26 13.72
C TYR A 197 5.00 0.43 15.05
N TYR A 198 6.13 1.13 15.02
CA TYR A 198 6.79 1.59 16.26
C TYR A 198 6.09 2.84 16.81
N VAL A 199 6.45 3.21 18.03
CA VAL A 199 5.89 4.40 18.74
C VAL A 199 6.14 5.70 17.95
N ASP A 200 7.26 5.77 17.22
CA ASP A 200 7.60 6.90 16.34
C ASP A 200 6.85 6.92 15.01
N GLY A 201 5.97 5.94 14.78
CA GLY A 201 5.16 5.80 13.57
C GLY A 201 5.84 5.04 12.43
N ARG A 202 7.11 4.64 12.57
CA ARG A 202 7.80 3.87 11.53
C ARG A 202 7.16 2.50 11.32
N PRO A 203 6.84 2.11 10.07
CA PRO A 203 6.36 0.78 9.76
C PRO A 203 7.49 -0.25 9.80
N VAL A 204 7.15 -1.44 10.30
CA VAL A 204 7.93 -2.65 10.14
C VAL A 204 7.07 -3.71 9.49
N MET A 205 7.62 -4.37 8.48
CA MET A 205 6.90 -5.37 7.69
C MET A 205 7.66 -6.69 7.66
N GLY A 206 6.94 -7.79 7.84
CA GLY A 206 7.42 -9.14 7.56
C GLY A 206 6.90 -9.59 6.20
N LEU A 207 7.80 -9.86 5.26
CA LEU A 207 7.47 -10.17 3.88
C LEU A 207 7.46 -11.68 3.63
N PRO A 208 6.34 -12.27 3.18
CA PRO A 208 6.28 -13.69 2.86
C PRO A 208 7.14 -14.04 1.64
N GLY A 209 7.64 -15.26 1.58
CA GLY A 209 8.56 -15.73 0.54
C GLY A 209 8.06 -15.54 -0.90
N CYS A 210 6.74 -15.52 -1.11
CA CYS A 210 6.15 -15.30 -2.44
C CYS A 210 6.48 -13.93 -3.05
N VAL A 211 6.88 -12.93 -2.26
CA VAL A 211 7.31 -11.61 -2.77
C VAL A 211 8.51 -11.73 -3.69
N MET A 212 9.34 -12.76 -3.50
CA MET A 212 10.53 -13.01 -4.29
C MET A 212 10.22 -13.44 -5.74
N TYR A 213 9.16 -14.22 -5.96
CA TYR A 213 8.88 -14.83 -7.27
C TYR A 213 7.54 -14.42 -7.89
N ALA A 214 6.56 -13.98 -7.10
CA ALA A 214 5.29 -13.53 -7.64
C ALA A 214 5.38 -12.08 -8.14
N LYS A 215 4.80 -11.80 -9.30
CA LYS A 215 4.84 -10.48 -9.92
C LYS A 215 4.10 -9.41 -9.10
N ALA A 216 2.98 -9.80 -8.48
CA ALA A 216 2.23 -8.96 -7.55
C ALA A 216 1.80 -9.78 -6.34
N THR A 217 1.86 -9.18 -5.17
CA THR A 217 1.52 -9.78 -3.87
C THR A 217 0.82 -8.75 -3.00
N ILE A 218 0.44 -9.11 -1.79
CA ILE A 218 -0.04 -8.15 -0.81
C ILE A 218 0.91 -6.98 -0.59
N PHE A 219 2.23 -7.21 -0.68
CA PHE A 219 3.22 -6.14 -0.52
C PHE A 219 3.02 -5.03 -1.57
N ASP A 220 2.73 -5.40 -2.82
CA ASP A 220 2.44 -4.46 -3.90
C ASP A 220 1.14 -3.69 -3.69
N LEU A 221 0.16 -4.27 -2.99
CA LEU A 221 -1.11 -3.62 -2.67
C LEU A 221 -1.00 -2.59 -1.53
N VAL A 222 -0.12 -2.83 -0.56
CA VAL A 222 -0.07 -2.00 0.66
C VAL A 222 1.10 -1.01 0.66
N LEU A 223 2.21 -1.34 0.01
CA LEU A 223 3.42 -0.51 0.00
C LEU A 223 3.17 0.92 -0.49
N PRO A 224 2.38 1.19 -1.56
CA PRO A 224 2.14 2.56 -2.02
C PRO A 224 1.47 3.43 -0.95
N ARG A 225 0.49 2.90 -0.22
CA ARG A 225 -0.19 3.62 0.87
C ARG A 225 0.78 3.90 2.03
N ILE A 226 1.56 2.90 2.43
CA ILE A 226 2.56 3.04 3.50
C ILE A 226 3.62 4.08 3.08
N ALA A 227 4.11 4.02 1.84
CA ALA A 227 5.07 4.97 1.29
C ALA A 227 4.57 6.42 1.28
N ALA A 228 3.26 6.61 1.14
CA ALA A 228 2.59 7.91 1.22
C ALA A 228 2.23 8.32 2.67
N GLY A 229 2.72 7.62 3.69
CA GLY A 229 2.46 7.92 5.09
C GLY A 229 1.02 7.60 5.55
N VAL A 230 0.28 6.79 4.79
CA VAL A 230 -1.05 6.33 5.21
C VAL A 230 -0.87 5.24 6.26
N ARG A 231 -1.37 5.50 7.49
CA ARG A 231 -1.37 4.51 8.53
C ARG A 231 -2.48 3.49 8.27
N LEU A 232 -2.11 2.26 7.95
CA LEU A 232 -3.06 1.17 7.72
C LEU A 232 -3.52 0.58 9.04
N THR A 233 -4.76 0.11 9.06
CA THR A 233 -5.42 -0.56 10.18
C THR A 233 -5.80 -1.98 9.80
N ARG A 234 -6.23 -2.79 10.77
CA ARG A 234 -6.74 -4.14 10.50
C ARG A 234 -7.90 -4.14 9.49
N ARG A 235 -8.77 -3.11 9.50
CA ARG A 235 -9.89 -2.97 8.57
C ARG A 235 -9.42 -2.91 7.11
N ASP A 236 -8.29 -2.23 6.85
CA ASP A 236 -7.72 -2.12 5.51
C ASP A 236 -7.31 -3.47 4.94
N PHE A 237 -6.79 -4.37 5.78
CA PHE A 237 -6.43 -5.73 5.36
C PHE A 237 -7.65 -6.61 5.17
N VAL A 238 -8.65 -6.52 6.06
CA VAL A 238 -9.89 -7.29 5.95
C VAL A 238 -10.62 -6.95 4.64
N ALA A 239 -10.62 -5.67 4.25
CA ALA A 239 -11.25 -5.21 3.02
C ALA A 239 -10.59 -5.77 1.73
N LEU A 240 -9.36 -6.27 1.81
CA LEU A 240 -8.69 -6.91 0.65
C LEU A 240 -9.20 -8.32 0.35
N GLY A 241 -10.09 -8.89 1.16
CA GLY A 241 -10.58 -10.27 0.95
C GLY A 241 -11.29 -10.46 -0.38
N GLU A 242 -12.18 -9.53 -0.74
CA GLU A 242 -12.73 -9.48 -2.09
C GLU A 242 -11.69 -8.91 -3.05
N GLY A 243 -11.41 -9.62 -4.15
CA GLY A 243 -10.33 -9.29 -5.09
C GLY A 243 -8.92 -9.66 -4.61
N GLY A 244 -8.74 -10.20 -3.40
CA GLY A 244 -7.44 -10.60 -2.86
C GLY A 244 -6.84 -11.86 -3.47
N LEU A 245 -7.53 -12.52 -4.40
CA LEU A 245 -7.02 -13.70 -5.10
C LEU A 245 -6.43 -13.31 -6.47
N CYS A 246 -5.11 -13.47 -6.62
CA CYS A 246 -4.46 -13.35 -7.93
C CYS A 246 -4.75 -14.59 -8.75
N LEU A 247 -5.25 -14.40 -9.98
CA LEU A 247 -5.66 -15.51 -10.86
C LEU A 247 -4.48 -16.19 -11.57
N GLY A 248 -3.24 -15.73 -11.39
CA GLY A 248 -2.05 -16.34 -11.99
C GLY A 248 -2.03 -16.26 -13.51
N CYS A 249 -2.47 -15.15 -14.09
CA CYS A 249 -2.57 -14.97 -15.54
C CYS A 249 -1.22 -15.22 -16.22
N GLU A 250 -1.24 -15.82 -17.41
CA GLU A 250 -0.05 -16.07 -18.22
C GLU A 250 0.77 -14.78 -18.46
N VAL A 251 0.06 -13.71 -18.83
CA VAL A 251 0.62 -12.34 -18.89
C VAL A 251 0.06 -11.52 -17.75
N CYS A 252 0.92 -11.07 -16.84
CA CYS A 252 0.52 -10.23 -15.73
C CYS A 252 0.20 -8.81 -16.19
N THR A 253 -1.02 -8.35 -15.93
CA THR A 253 -1.48 -7.00 -16.25
C THR A 253 -1.59 -6.10 -15.02
N TYR A 254 -1.11 -6.54 -13.86
CA TYR A 254 -1.12 -5.71 -12.65
C TYR A 254 -0.39 -4.37 -12.90
N PRO A 255 -0.94 -3.22 -12.46
CA PRO A 255 -2.13 -3.04 -11.61
C PRO A 255 -3.48 -2.96 -12.35
N HIS A 256 -3.53 -3.20 -13.67
CA HIS A 256 -4.74 -3.09 -14.49
C HIS A 256 -5.54 -4.41 -14.55
N CYS A 257 -5.74 -5.04 -13.40
CA CYS A 257 -6.50 -6.28 -13.23
C CYS A 257 -7.36 -6.22 -11.96
N GLY A 258 -8.12 -7.30 -11.69
CA GLY A 258 -8.97 -7.39 -10.52
C GLY A 258 -8.24 -7.62 -9.19
N PHE A 259 -6.92 -7.93 -9.21
CA PHE A 259 -6.17 -8.23 -7.99
C PHE A 259 -6.00 -6.99 -7.09
N GLY A 260 -6.29 -7.17 -5.82
CA GLY A 260 -6.27 -6.11 -4.81
C GLY A 260 -7.47 -5.19 -4.89
N GLY A 261 -8.53 -5.62 -5.52
CA GLY A 261 -9.66 -4.86 -5.86
C GLY A 261 -10.92 -5.04 -5.07
N VAL A 262 -11.32 -4.02 -4.42
CA VAL A 262 -12.73 -3.70 -4.13
C VAL A 262 -13.01 -2.36 -4.75
#